data_935826a75f4f9e4213dd1dde48f43f81
#
_entry.id   935826a75f4f9e4213dd1dde48f43f81
#
_cell.length_a   1.000
_cell.length_b   1.000
_cell.length_c   1.000
_cell.angle_alpha   90.00
_cell.angle_beta   90.00
_cell.angle_gamma   90.00
#
_symmetry.space_group_name_H-M   'P 1'
#
loop_
_entity.id
_entity.type
_entity.pdbx_description
1 polymer ?
#
loop_
_entity_poly.entity_id
_entity_poly.type
_entity_poly.pdbx_seq_one_letter_code
_entity_poly.pdbx_strand_id
1 'polypeptide(L)'
;MKEELYINGKDAYTTWGITMDNTGLSELMTPSSNKTFIENESRLEHGKRILPANPRIDSRNLTLQINLTASDEEQFFERYNRFCEELAAGVLEIETKYQPDVAYKTIYQSCSQFSQFMRGMGKFTLKLIEPNPNDRTATVW
;
A
#
# COMPACT_ATOMS: atom_id res chain seq x y z
N MET A 1 17.64 -7.25 -0.16
CA MET A 1 16.31 -6.76 0.27
C MET A 1 16.40 -5.64 1.29
N LYS A 2 17.51 -5.53 1.96
CA LYS A 2 17.75 -4.41 2.88
C LYS A 2 17.68 -3.07 2.14
N GLU A 3 17.04 -2.08 2.76
CA GLU A 3 16.87 -0.73 2.20
C GLU A 3 16.00 -0.65 0.93
N GLU A 4 15.26 -1.68 0.64
CA GLU A 4 14.39 -1.72 -0.54
C GLU A 4 12.97 -1.21 -0.25
N LEU A 5 12.44 -1.53 0.93
CA LEU A 5 11.09 -1.17 1.36
C LEU A 5 11.14 -0.56 2.75
N TYR A 6 10.49 0.57 2.93
CA TYR A 6 10.35 1.23 4.22
C TYR A 6 8.88 1.34 4.59
N ILE A 7 8.56 1.01 5.84
CA ILE A 7 7.22 1.17 6.41
C ILE A 7 7.35 2.04 7.65
N ASN A 8 6.66 3.16 7.65
CA ASN A 8 6.69 4.15 8.74
C ASN A 8 8.10 4.60 9.11
N GLY A 9 8.95 4.80 8.09
CA GLY A 9 10.33 5.25 8.27
C GLY A 9 11.31 4.17 8.70
N LYS A 10 10.87 2.93 8.81
CA LYS A 10 11.70 1.80 9.23
C LYS A 10 11.97 0.87 8.06
N ASP A 11 13.23 0.40 7.94
CA ASP A 11 13.56 -0.62 6.94
C ASP A 11 12.78 -1.90 7.24
N ALA A 12 11.89 -2.28 6.33
CA ALA A 12 11.00 -3.41 6.55
C ALA A 12 11.75 -4.73 6.69
N TYR A 13 12.81 -4.93 5.92
CA TYR A 13 13.58 -6.16 6.00
C TYR A 13 14.36 -6.26 7.32
N THR A 14 15.03 -5.20 7.72
CA THR A 14 15.82 -5.18 8.96
C THR A 14 14.94 -5.25 10.20
N THR A 15 13.80 -4.58 10.17
CA THR A 15 12.90 -4.46 11.33
C THR A 15 12.01 -5.70 11.50
N TRP A 16 11.43 -6.21 10.42
CA TRP A 16 10.45 -7.31 10.47
C TRP A 16 10.75 -8.48 9.53
N GLY A 17 11.81 -8.42 8.75
CA GLY A 17 12.05 -9.41 7.72
C GLY A 17 11.03 -9.38 6.59
N ILE A 18 10.43 -8.22 6.34
CA ILE A 18 9.40 -8.02 5.33
C ILE A 18 10.07 -7.71 4.00
N THR A 19 9.64 -8.43 2.96
CA THR A 19 10.03 -8.16 1.58
C THR A 19 8.80 -8.04 0.70
N MET A 20 8.95 -7.35 -0.42
CA MET A 20 7.88 -7.15 -1.39
C MET A 20 8.37 -7.65 -2.74
N ASP A 21 7.54 -8.42 -3.42
CA ASP A 21 7.85 -8.90 -4.76
C ASP A 21 7.44 -7.88 -5.83
N ASN A 22 7.62 -8.22 -7.11
CA ASN A 22 7.24 -7.34 -8.20
C ASN A 22 5.74 -7.07 -8.26
N THR A 23 4.92 -8.00 -7.80
CA THR A 23 3.46 -7.82 -7.71
C THR A 23 3.11 -6.70 -6.75
N GLY A 24 3.77 -6.65 -5.58
CA GLY A 24 3.57 -5.58 -4.61
C GLY A 24 3.97 -4.21 -5.15
N LEU A 25 5.12 -4.12 -5.81
CA LEU A 25 5.57 -2.87 -6.43
C LEU A 25 4.60 -2.40 -7.51
N SER A 26 4.13 -3.31 -8.35
CA SER A 26 3.15 -2.99 -9.40
C SER A 26 1.85 -2.48 -8.80
N GLU A 27 1.40 -3.07 -7.70
CA GLU A 27 0.19 -2.64 -7.01
C GLU A 27 0.34 -1.21 -6.46
N LEU A 28 1.48 -0.89 -5.85
CA LEU A 28 1.74 0.46 -5.36
C LEU A 28 1.79 1.48 -6.49
N MET A 29 2.32 1.11 -7.64
CA MET A 29 2.52 2.02 -8.77
C MET A 29 1.30 2.13 -9.67
N THR A 30 0.27 1.32 -9.48
CA THR A 30 -0.95 1.41 -10.29
C THR A 30 -1.61 2.77 -10.11
N PRO A 31 -1.87 3.50 -11.20
CA PRO A 31 -2.47 4.83 -11.10
C PRO A 31 -3.86 4.80 -10.47
N SER A 32 -4.18 5.85 -9.74
CA SER A 32 -5.50 6.02 -9.14
C SER A 32 -6.53 6.38 -10.21
N SER A 33 -7.77 5.98 -9.97
CA SER A 33 -8.89 6.40 -10.81
C SER A 33 -9.28 7.83 -10.47
N ASN A 34 -9.75 8.57 -11.46
CA ASN A 34 -10.36 9.86 -11.23
C ASN A 34 -11.78 9.69 -10.69
N LYS A 35 -12.22 10.67 -9.89
CA LYS A 35 -13.61 10.72 -9.46
C LYS A 35 -14.49 10.93 -10.69
N THR A 36 -15.75 10.49 -10.57
CA THR A 36 -16.75 10.68 -11.61
C THR A 36 -16.86 12.15 -11.99
N PHE A 37 -16.76 12.45 -13.28
CA PHE A 37 -16.94 13.80 -13.78
C PHE A 37 -18.40 14.21 -13.66
N ILE A 38 -18.63 15.54 -13.55
CA ILE A 38 -19.98 16.09 -13.62
C ILE A 38 -20.48 15.94 -15.04
N GLU A 39 -21.62 15.26 -15.22
CA GLU A 39 -22.26 15.04 -16.49
C GLU A 39 -23.54 15.85 -16.57
N ASN A 40 -23.72 16.57 -17.68
CA ASN A 40 -24.96 17.25 -18.00
C ASN A 40 -25.60 16.62 -19.23
N GLU A 41 -26.86 16.21 -19.09
CA GLU A 41 -27.68 15.76 -20.20
C GLU A 41 -28.80 16.75 -20.44
N SER A 42 -28.96 17.18 -21.70
CA SER A 42 -30.03 18.08 -22.08
C SER A 42 -30.79 17.51 -23.27
N ARG A 43 -32.13 17.66 -23.26
CA ARG A 43 -32.95 17.24 -24.38
C ARG A 43 -32.68 18.06 -25.65
N LEU A 44 -32.08 19.23 -25.48
CA LEU A 44 -31.73 20.14 -26.59
C LEU A 44 -30.34 19.90 -27.14
N GLU A 45 -29.53 19.06 -26.46
CA GLU A 45 -28.17 18.72 -26.87
C GLU A 45 -28.07 17.24 -27.18
N HIS A 46 -27.26 16.90 -28.16
CA HIS A 46 -26.96 15.52 -28.49
C HIS A 46 -25.79 15.01 -27.65
N GLY A 47 -25.97 13.82 -27.02
CA GLY A 47 -24.95 13.18 -26.22
C GLY A 47 -24.82 13.76 -24.81
N LYS A 48 -23.72 13.39 -24.14
CA LYS A 48 -23.41 13.86 -22.79
C LYS A 48 -22.37 14.95 -22.81
N ARG A 49 -22.56 15.94 -21.97
CA ARG A 49 -21.52 16.93 -21.72
C ARG A 49 -20.78 16.54 -20.45
N ILE A 50 -19.47 16.33 -20.59
CA ILE A 50 -18.57 16.01 -19.48
C ILE A 50 -17.71 17.24 -19.21
N LEU A 51 -17.64 17.67 -17.95
CA LEU A 51 -16.85 18.83 -17.55
C LEU A 51 -15.55 18.36 -16.89
N PRO A 52 -14.44 18.25 -17.66
CA PRO A 52 -13.17 17.76 -17.11
C PRO A 52 -12.30 18.85 -16.50
N ALA A 53 -12.81 20.07 -16.33
CA ALA A 53 -12.01 21.23 -15.95
C ALA A 53 -11.27 21.08 -14.61
N ASN A 54 -11.80 20.30 -13.67
CA ASN A 54 -11.17 20.06 -12.38
C ASN A 54 -11.24 18.57 -12.03
N PRO A 55 -10.48 17.72 -12.75
CA PRO A 55 -10.47 16.29 -12.40
C PRO A 55 -9.91 16.11 -11.00
N ARG A 56 -10.54 15.24 -10.22
CA ARG A 56 -10.10 14.89 -8.87
C ARG A 56 -9.76 13.42 -8.82
N ILE A 57 -8.68 13.11 -8.12
CA ILE A 57 -8.24 11.73 -7.95
C ILE A 57 -9.05 11.11 -6.82
N ASP A 58 -9.60 9.92 -7.08
CA ASP A 58 -10.35 9.17 -6.09
C ASP A 58 -9.40 8.48 -5.11
N SER A 59 -9.93 8.10 -3.94
CA SER A 59 -9.20 7.23 -3.03
C SER A 59 -8.89 5.91 -3.71
N ARG A 60 -7.86 5.22 -3.25
CA ARG A 60 -7.38 4.01 -3.89
C ARG A 60 -7.39 2.85 -2.90
N ASN A 61 -8.00 1.74 -3.30
CA ASN A 61 -7.92 0.49 -2.56
C ASN A 61 -6.75 -0.32 -3.07
N LEU A 62 -5.89 -0.76 -2.17
CA LEU A 62 -4.72 -1.55 -2.50
C LEU A 62 -4.82 -2.94 -1.90
N THR A 63 -4.37 -3.93 -2.66
CA THR A 63 -4.13 -5.27 -2.15
C THR A 63 -2.63 -5.53 -2.24
N LEU A 64 -1.94 -5.44 -1.13
CA LEU A 64 -0.49 -5.55 -1.09
C LEU A 64 -0.08 -6.91 -0.59
N GLN A 65 0.71 -7.61 -1.40
CA GLN A 65 1.29 -8.91 -1.02
C GLN A 65 2.71 -8.70 -0.55
N ILE A 66 3.00 -9.15 0.67
CA ILE A 66 4.33 -9.07 1.25
C ILE A 66 4.71 -10.41 1.85
N ASN A 67 6.01 -10.65 1.96
CA ASN A 67 6.55 -11.86 2.55
C ASN A 67 7.29 -11.51 3.83
N LEU A 68 7.08 -12.31 4.88
CA LEU A 68 7.84 -12.21 6.11
C LEU A 68 8.77 -13.40 6.20
N THR A 69 10.06 -13.14 6.35
CA THR A 69 11.09 -14.18 6.44
C THR A 69 11.85 -14.07 7.75
N ALA A 70 12.34 -15.20 8.22
CA ALA A 70 13.15 -15.28 9.42
C ALA A 70 14.14 -16.43 9.31
N SER A 71 15.19 -16.42 10.13
CA SER A 71 16.21 -17.47 10.11
C SER A 71 15.77 -18.73 10.84
N ASP A 72 14.81 -18.61 11.78
CA ASP A 72 14.25 -19.74 12.51
C ASP A 72 12.80 -19.46 12.89
N GLU A 73 12.13 -20.46 13.48
CA GLU A 73 10.73 -20.38 13.84
C GLU A 73 10.48 -19.36 14.97
N GLU A 74 11.35 -19.30 15.96
CA GLU A 74 11.23 -18.36 17.08
C GLU A 74 11.30 -16.91 16.58
N GLN A 75 12.27 -16.61 15.72
CA GLN A 75 12.42 -15.29 15.13
C GLN A 75 11.22 -14.95 14.24
N PHE A 76 10.67 -15.94 13.54
CA PHE A 76 9.47 -15.73 12.72
C PHE A 76 8.30 -15.23 13.55
N PHE A 77 7.98 -15.89 14.67
CA PHE A 77 6.86 -15.49 15.51
C PHE A 77 7.11 -14.17 16.21
N GLU A 78 8.34 -13.85 16.58
CA GLU A 78 8.69 -12.56 17.15
C GLU A 78 8.45 -11.44 16.12
N ARG A 79 8.94 -11.62 14.91
CA ARG A 79 8.73 -10.65 13.82
C ARG A 79 7.27 -10.53 13.42
N TYR A 80 6.55 -11.63 13.39
CA TYR A 80 5.13 -11.66 13.14
C TYR A 80 4.36 -10.81 14.15
N ASN A 81 4.63 -11.00 15.43
CA ASN A 81 3.95 -10.23 16.48
C ASN A 81 4.26 -8.75 16.39
N ARG A 82 5.50 -8.38 16.13
CA ARG A 82 5.91 -6.98 15.96
C ARG A 82 5.24 -6.34 14.76
N PHE A 83 5.16 -7.07 13.66
CA PHE A 83 4.49 -6.56 12.47
C PHE A 83 2.99 -6.39 12.69
N CYS A 84 2.35 -7.29 13.37
CA CYS A 84 0.94 -7.17 13.75
C CYS A 84 0.68 -5.94 14.61
N GLU A 85 1.60 -5.60 15.53
CA GLU A 85 1.52 -4.36 16.30
C GLU A 85 1.58 -3.12 15.41
N GLU A 86 2.45 -3.13 14.41
CA GLU A 86 2.54 -2.03 13.44
C GLU A 86 1.25 -1.90 12.63
N LEU A 87 0.66 -3.02 12.21
CA LEU A 87 -0.63 -3.01 11.52
C LEU A 87 -1.75 -2.46 12.42
N ALA A 88 -1.73 -2.81 13.70
CA ALA A 88 -2.73 -2.35 14.66
C ALA A 88 -2.69 -0.84 14.89
N ALA A 89 -1.57 -0.19 14.62
CA ALA A 89 -1.47 1.26 14.65
C ALA A 89 -2.31 1.94 13.56
N GLY A 90 -2.67 1.22 12.53
CA GLY A 90 -3.62 1.65 11.52
C GLY A 90 -3.04 2.39 10.33
N VAL A 91 -1.96 3.13 10.51
CA VAL A 91 -1.35 3.94 9.45
C VAL A 91 -0.08 3.25 8.95
N LEU A 92 0.00 3.05 7.64
CA LEU A 92 1.18 2.50 6.99
C LEU A 92 1.65 3.45 5.91
N GLU A 93 2.73 4.18 6.17
CA GLU A 93 3.39 5.00 5.16
C GLU A 93 4.47 4.16 4.50
N ILE A 94 4.30 3.88 3.21
CA ILE A 94 5.14 2.95 2.46
C ILE A 94 6.02 3.71 1.49
N GLU A 95 7.32 3.47 1.59
CA GLU A 95 8.32 4.03 0.68
C GLU A 95 9.16 2.90 0.09
N THR A 96 9.61 3.08 -1.15
CA THR A 96 10.50 2.12 -1.81
C THR A 96 11.74 2.84 -2.35
N LYS A 97 12.84 2.09 -2.52
CA LYS A 97 14.04 2.65 -3.14
C LYS A 97 13.84 3.05 -4.60
N TYR A 98 12.82 2.49 -5.25
CA TYR A 98 12.52 2.75 -6.66
C TYR A 98 11.85 4.10 -6.87
N GLN A 99 11.22 4.65 -5.84
CA GLN A 99 10.57 5.94 -5.85
C GLN A 99 10.96 6.70 -4.58
N PRO A 100 12.20 7.21 -4.48
CA PRO A 100 12.73 7.75 -3.22
C PRO A 100 11.98 8.99 -2.72
N ASP A 101 11.31 9.73 -3.59
CA ASP A 101 10.58 10.93 -3.22
C ASP A 101 9.09 10.70 -3.02
N VAL A 102 8.64 9.44 -3.06
CA VAL A 102 7.22 9.09 -2.99
C VAL A 102 6.95 8.25 -1.74
N ALA A 103 6.02 8.72 -0.91
CA ALA A 103 5.53 7.98 0.24
C ALA A 103 4.04 7.71 0.06
N TYR A 104 3.66 6.44 0.02
CA TYR A 104 2.26 6.03 -0.09
C TYR A 104 1.64 6.02 1.29
N LYS A 105 0.78 6.99 1.57
CA LYS A 105 0.11 7.12 2.87
C LYS A 105 -1.16 6.30 2.87
N THR A 106 -1.09 5.13 3.51
CA THR A 106 -2.18 4.17 3.50
C THR A 106 -2.70 3.90 4.91
N ILE A 107 -3.93 3.40 4.96
CA ILE A 107 -4.57 2.96 6.19
C ILE A 107 -4.83 1.46 6.07
N TYR A 108 -4.39 0.71 7.07
CA TYR A 108 -4.63 -0.73 7.12
C TYR A 108 -6.10 -1.01 7.40
N GLN A 109 -6.72 -1.83 6.56
CA GLN A 109 -8.09 -2.28 6.74
C GLN A 109 -8.16 -3.70 7.29
N SER A 110 -7.53 -4.63 6.58
CA SER A 110 -7.59 -6.05 6.95
C SER A 110 -6.50 -6.84 6.26
N CYS A 111 -6.25 -8.03 6.77
CA CYS A 111 -5.45 -9.03 6.09
C CYS A 111 -6.43 -10.07 5.50
N SER A 112 -6.59 -10.07 4.17
CA SER A 112 -7.54 -10.97 3.53
C SER A 112 -7.05 -12.41 3.50
N GLN A 113 -5.73 -12.61 3.55
CA GLN A 113 -5.14 -13.93 3.57
C GLN A 113 -3.76 -13.89 4.21
N PHE A 114 -3.51 -14.84 5.10
CA PHE A 114 -2.18 -15.12 5.63
C PHE A 114 -1.88 -16.59 5.38
N SER A 115 -0.69 -16.87 4.87
CA SER A 115 -0.26 -18.22 4.60
C SER A 115 1.17 -18.42 5.09
N GLN A 116 1.36 -19.36 6.01
CA GLN A 116 2.69 -19.79 6.44
C GLN A 116 3.01 -21.08 5.67
N PHE A 117 3.81 -20.96 4.62
CA PHE A 117 4.13 -22.11 3.78
C PHE A 117 5.43 -22.82 4.16
N MET A 118 6.24 -22.20 5.01
CA MET A 118 7.45 -22.78 5.61
C MET A 118 7.58 -22.23 7.02
N ARG A 119 8.33 -22.91 7.89
CA ARG A 119 8.45 -22.51 9.30
C ARG A 119 9.01 -21.10 9.51
N GLY A 120 9.89 -20.65 8.64
CA GLY A 120 10.50 -19.33 8.69
C GLY A 120 9.95 -18.35 7.68
N MET A 121 8.87 -18.67 6.98
CA MET A 121 8.34 -17.85 5.90
C MET A 121 6.82 -17.79 5.91
N GLY A 122 6.29 -16.59 5.80
CA GLY A 122 4.85 -16.37 5.68
C GLY A 122 4.54 -15.30 4.65
N LYS A 123 3.33 -15.32 4.12
CA LYS A 123 2.86 -14.37 3.14
C LYS A 123 1.58 -13.71 3.64
N PHE A 124 1.58 -12.38 3.61
CA PHE A 124 0.41 -11.57 3.93
C PHE A 124 -0.20 -10.99 2.67
N THR A 125 -1.52 -11.01 2.58
CA THR A 125 -2.26 -10.22 1.60
C THR A 125 -3.02 -9.15 2.36
N LEU A 126 -2.52 -7.93 2.33
CA LEU A 126 -3.06 -6.81 3.09
C LEU A 126 -4.00 -5.99 2.23
N LYS A 127 -5.14 -5.60 2.80
CA LYS A 127 -6.04 -4.63 2.20
C LYS A 127 -5.81 -3.27 2.84
N LEU A 128 -5.44 -2.30 2.01
CA LEU A 128 -5.10 -0.95 2.43
C LEU A 128 -5.95 0.06 1.66
N ILE A 129 -6.19 1.21 2.26
CA ILE A 129 -6.78 2.37 1.56
C ILE A 129 -5.75 3.49 1.52
N GLU A 130 -5.54 4.05 0.34
CA GLU A 130 -4.84 5.33 0.19
C GLU A 130 -5.91 6.42 0.02
N PRO A 131 -6.23 7.17 1.09
CA PRO A 131 -7.37 8.09 1.04
C PRO A 131 -7.12 9.32 0.16
N ASN A 132 -5.87 9.74 0.04
CA ASN A 132 -5.51 10.90 -0.77
C ASN A 132 -4.26 10.61 -1.62
N PRO A 133 -4.43 10.04 -2.84
CA PRO A 133 -3.28 9.74 -3.69
C PRO A 133 -2.48 10.95 -4.18
N ASN A 134 -3.02 12.16 -4.04
CA ASN A 134 -2.28 13.38 -4.36
C ASN A 134 -1.24 13.72 -3.30
N ASP A 135 -1.42 13.26 -2.07
CA ASP A 135 -0.50 13.53 -0.98
C ASP A 135 0.43 12.34 -0.78
N ARG A 136 1.58 12.41 -1.42
CA ARG A 136 2.64 11.39 -1.32
C ARG A 136 3.95 11.98 -0.84
N THR A 137 3.86 13.06 -0.06
CA THR A 137 5.02 13.69 0.55
C THR A 137 5.51 12.85 1.71
N ALA A 138 6.80 12.52 1.71
CA ALA A 138 7.39 11.73 2.78
C ALA A 138 7.36 12.46 4.11
N THR A 139 6.98 11.75 5.16
CA THR A 139 7.07 12.26 6.52
C THR A 139 8.53 12.27 6.97
N VAL A 140 8.93 13.29 7.71
CA VAL A 140 10.28 13.33 8.30
C VAL A 140 10.26 12.49 9.58
N TRP A 141 11.02 11.42 9.58
CA TRP A 141 11.12 10.47 10.69
C TRP A 141 12.32 10.72 11.60
#